data_c64e83f75f1d2747cb9555d8a73aefd5
#
_entry.id   c64e83f75f1d2747cb9555d8a73aefd5
#
_cell.length_a   1.000
_cell.length_b   1.000
_cell.length_c   1.000
_cell.angle_alpha   90.00
_cell.angle_beta   90.00
_cell.angle_gamma   90.00
#
_symmetry.space_group_name_H-M   'P 1'
#
loop_
_entity.id
_entity.type
_entity.pdbx_description
1 polymer ?
#
loop_
_entity_poly.entity_id
_entity_poly.type
_entity_poly.pdbx_seq_one_letter_code
_entity_poly.pdbx_strand_id
1 'polypeptide(L)'
;MLRCAWATTEPAITYHDEEWGVPVHNDRVLFEFLILEGAQAGLSWNTILKKRENYRKAFDGFRAEKIARYGKRDVQRLLRNDGIVRNRLKIAAAITNAKNFLAVKKEFGSFDAYLWSFVGGAPIQNRWRMLTNVPARTVESDAMSRDLLGRGFKFVGSTICYAFMQATGMVNDHVVPCPRHAELSG
;
A
#
# COMPACT_ATOMS: atom_id res chain seq x y z
N MET A 1 25.78 7.05 -0.24
CA MET A 1 24.84 6.59 -1.27
C MET A 1 23.76 7.65 -1.44
N LEU A 2 23.43 8.05 -2.67
CA LEU A 2 22.39 9.07 -2.93
C LEU A 2 21.02 8.39 -2.93
N ARG A 3 20.28 8.48 -1.84
CA ARG A 3 18.90 7.96 -1.72
C ARG A 3 17.88 8.98 -2.21
N CYS A 4 16.67 8.55 -2.46
CA CYS A 4 15.54 9.46 -2.62
C CYS A 4 15.37 10.32 -1.35
N ALA A 5 15.20 11.63 -1.51
CA ALA A 5 15.31 12.62 -0.42
C ALA A 5 14.28 12.44 0.72
N TRP A 6 13.24 11.61 0.55
CA TRP A 6 12.29 11.33 1.63
C TRP A 6 12.81 10.31 2.65
N ALA A 7 13.80 9.47 2.26
CA ALA A 7 14.36 8.42 3.13
C ALA A 7 15.52 8.98 3.98
N THR A 8 15.19 9.72 5.04
CA THR A 8 16.16 10.47 5.84
C THR A 8 16.46 9.86 7.21
N THR A 9 15.59 9.05 7.74
CA THR A 9 15.70 8.42 9.08
C THR A 9 15.12 7.03 9.10
N GLU A 10 15.56 6.18 10.04
CA GLU A 10 14.93 4.88 10.22
C GLU A 10 13.49 5.01 10.75
N PRO A 11 12.60 4.10 10.34
CA PRO A 11 12.81 2.94 9.45
C PRO A 11 12.66 3.25 7.96
N ALA A 12 12.49 4.52 7.55
CA ALA A 12 12.30 4.88 6.15
C ALA A 12 13.54 4.57 5.28
N ILE A 13 14.76 4.62 5.85
CA ILE A 13 16.00 4.29 5.15
C ILE A 13 16.00 2.81 4.74
N THR A 14 15.81 1.91 5.71
CA THR A 14 15.76 0.46 5.46
C THR A 14 14.62 0.11 4.48
N TYR A 15 13.44 0.69 4.68
CA TYR A 15 12.29 0.49 3.78
C TYR A 15 12.59 0.92 2.34
N HIS A 16 13.23 2.09 2.14
CA HIS A 16 13.64 2.56 0.82
C HIS A 16 14.67 1.64 0.16
N ASP A 17 15.64 1.17 0.93
CA ASP A 17 16.77 0.38 0.39
C ASP A 17 16.37 -1.07 0.09
N GLU A 18 15.36 -1.61 0.75
CA GLU A 18 15.03 -3.05 0.69
C GLU A 18 13.66 -3.35 0.08
N GLU A 19 12.65 -2.49 0.29
CA GLU A 19 11.27 -2.82 -0.06
C GLU A 19 10.63 -1.88 -1.09
N TRP A 20 10.78 -0.57 -0.94
CA TRP A 20 10.07 0.39 -1.77
C TRP A 20 10.46 0.27 -3.25
N GLY A 21 9.46 0.12 -4.12
CA GLY A 21 9.64 -0.06 -5.56
C GLY A 21 9.98 -1.49 -5.98
N VAL A 22 10.11 -2.43 -5.03
CA VAL A 22 10.30 -3.86 -5.36
C VAL A 22 8.95 -4.48 -5.75
N PRO A 23 8.85 -5.16 -6.92
CA PRO A 23 7.60 -5.80 -7.34
C PRO A 23 7.08 -6.82 -6.33
N VAL A 24 5.83 -6.64 -5.91
CA VAL A 24 5.14 -7.52 -4.97
C VAL A 24 4.04 -8.28 -5.68
N HIS A 25 4.11 -9.64 -5.63
CA HIS A 25 3.14 -10.55 -6.24
C HIS A 25 2.45 -11.47 -5.21
N ASN A 26 2.56 -11.16 -3.93
CA ASN A 26 1.90 -11.91 -2.87
C ASN A 26 0.62 -11.20 -2.43
N ASP A 27 -0.53 -11.82 -2.63
CA ASP A 27 -1.86 -11.27 -2.31
C ASP A 27 -1.96 -10.69 -0.88
N ARG A 28 -1.39 -11.38 0.11
CA ARG A 28 -1.46 -10.93 1.50
C ARG A 28 -0.59 -9.69 1.75
N VAL A 29 0.58 -9.63 1.13
CA VAL A 29 1.47 -8.46 1.21
C VAL A 29 0.85 -7.27 0.47
N LEU A 30 0.24 -7.50 -0.69
CA LEU A 30 -0.52 -6.47 -1.42
C LEU A 30 -1.68 -5.94 -0.56
N PHE A 31 -2.41 -6.82 0.12
CA PHE A 31 -3.48 -6.41 1.04
C PHE A 31 -2.95 -5.65 2.26
N GLU A 32 -1.81 -6.07 2.84
CA GLU A 32 -1.12 -5.34 3.91
C GLU A 32 -0.82 -3.91 3.48
N PHE A 33 -0.17 -3.71 2.31
CA PHE A 33 0.15 -2.37 1.80
C PHE A 33 -1.12 -1.54 1.56
N LEU A 34 -2.17 -2.12 0.99
CA LEU A 34 -3.43 -1.41 0.77
C LEU A 34 -4.03 -0.85 2.06
N ILE A 35 -4.00 -1.63 3.14
CA ILE A 35 -4.48 -1.19 4.46
C ILE A 35 -3.55 -0.15 5.08
N LEU A 36 -2.23 -0.32 4.97
CA LEU A 36 -1.25 0.61 5.54
C LEU A 36 -1.27 1.96 4.83
N GLU A 37 -1.38 2.00 3.50
CA GLU A 37 -1.51 3.24 2.72
C GLU A 37 -2.82 3.97 3.06
N GLY A 38 -3.91 3.25 3.21
CA GLY A 38 -5.16 3.83 3.71
C GLY A 38 -5.05 4.35 5.14
N ALA A 39 -4.27 3.67 5.99
CA ALA A 39 -4.02 4.10 7.37
C ALA A 39 -3.13 5.36 7.43
N GLN A 40 -2.26 5.56 6.45
CA GLN A 40 -1.37 6.73 6.35
C GLN A 40 -2.12 8.04 6.11
N ALA A 41 -3.31 8.03 5.53
CA ALA A 41 -4.03 9.26 5.21
C ALA A 41 -4.03 10.28 6.38
N GLY A 42 -3.43 11.46 6.15
CA GLY A 42 -3.23 12.51 7.16
C GLY A 42 -2.06 12.31 8.13
N LEU A 43 -1.19 11.31 7.88
CA LEU A 43 -0.01 10.98 8.70
C LEU A 43 1.24 10.84 7.82
N SER A 44 2.44 10.81 8.43
CA SER A 44 3.67 10.48 7.70
C SER A 44 3.81 8.97 7.49
N TRP A 45 4.40 8.57 6.36
CA TRP A 45 4.72 7.17 6.11
C TRP A 45 5.63 6.57 7.18
N ASN A 46 6.60 7.33 7.66
CA ASN A 46 7.49 6.88 8.75
C ASN A 46 6.72 6.53 10.04
N THR A 47 5.60 7.23 10.31
CA THR A 47 4.71 6.86 11.43
C THR A 47 4.07 5.49 11.22
N ILE A 48 3.65 5.18 9.99
CA ILE A 48 3.05 3.88 9.63
C ILE A 48 4.11 2.78 9.69
N LEU A 49 5.31 3.00 9.14
CA LEU A 49 6.40 2.03 9.20
C LEU A 49 6.75 1.65 10.65
N LYS A 50 6.85 2.61 11.56
CA LYS A 50 7.09 2.36 13.00
C LYS A 50 5.98 1.53 13.66
N LYS A 51 4.75 1.58 13.12
CA LYS A 51 3.59 0.84 13.64
C LYS A 51 3.31 -0.46 12.88
N ARG A 52 4.02 -0.74 11.78
CA ARG A 52 3.72 -1.82 10.84
C ARG A 52 3.66 -3.20 11.52
N GLU A 53 4.62 -3.50 12.37
CA GLU A 53 4.64 -4.77 13.10
C GLU A 53 3.46 -4.90 14.08
N ASN A 54 3.08 -3.80 14.73
CA ASN A 54 1.89 -3.77 15.57
C ASN A 54 0.59 -3.94 14.76
N TYR A 55 0.55 -3.39 13.54
CA TYR A 55 -0.56 -3.64 12.61
C TYR A 55 -0.65 -5.12 12.24
N ARG A 56 0.48 -5.77 11.92
CA ARG A 56 0.52 -7.22 11.62
C ARG A 56 -0.06 -8.04 12.76
N LYS A 57 0.36 -7.75 14.00
CA LYS A 57 -0.16 -8.42 15.21
C LYS A 57 -1.66 -8.12 15.43
N ALA A 58 -2.07 -6.85 15.30
CA ALA A 58 -3.43 -6.41 15.58
C ALA A 58 -4.46 -6.94 14.56
N PHE A 59 -4.05 -7.08 13.29
CA PHE A 59 -4.88 -7.52 12.18
C PHE A 59 -4.60 -8.95 11.73
N ASP A 60 -4.22 -9.85 12.65
CA ASP A 60 -4.04 -11.29 12.39
C ASP A 60 -3.10 -11.60 11.20
N GLY A 61 -2.01 -10.84 11.04
CA GLY A 61 -1.07 -10.99 9.93
C GLY A 61 -1.68 -10.65 8.58
N PHE A 62 -2.64 -9.75 8.54
CA PHE A 62 -3.37 -9.34 7.34
C PHE A 62 -4.06 -10.50 6.59
N ARG A 63 -4.50 -11.52 7.32
CA ARG A 63 -5.35 -12.58 6.77
C ARG A 63 -6.76 -12.04 6.53
N ALA A 64 -7.07 -11.72 5.27
CA ALA A 64 -8.34 -11.10 4.89
C ALA A 64 -9.56 -11.92 5.34
N GLU A 65 -9.46 -13.25 5.31
CA GLU A 65 -10.52 -14.17 5.74
C GLU A 65 -10.89 -13.99 7.23
N LYS A 66 -9.90 -13.65 8.06
CA LYS A 66 -10.13 -13.34 9.48
C LYS A 66 -10.69 -11.94 9.65
N ILE A 67 -10.05 -10.95 9.01
CA ILE A 67 -10.42 -9.53 9.14
C ILE A 67 -11.85 -9.30 8.64
N ALA A 68 -12.27 -9.97 7.56
CA ALA A 68 -13.63 -9.88 7.01
C ALA A 68 -14.73 -10.31 8.01
N ARG A 69 -14.37 -11.11 9.03
CA ARG A 69 -15.27 -11.60 10.10
C ARG A 69 -15.22 -10.78 11.37
N TYR A 70 -14.40 -9.74 11.45
CA TYR A 70 -14.32 -8.91 12.64
C TYR A 70 -15.66 -8.27 12.98
N GLY A 71 -16.03 -8.40 14.26
CA GLY A 71 -17.25 -7.85 14.84
C GLY A 71 -17.01 -6.67 15.78
N LYS A 72 -18.04 -6.29 16.52
CA LYS A 72 -17.98 -5.17 17.47
C LYS A 72 -16.84 -5.30 18.50
N ARG A 73 -16.59 -6.52 18.98
CA ARG A 73 -15.50 -6.79 19.96
C ARG A 73 -14.12 -6.52 19.36
N ASP A 74 -13.89 -6.92 18.11
CA ASP A 74 -12.61 -6.68 17.42
C ASP A 74 -12.40 -5.20 17.17
N VAL A 75 -13.42 -4.48 16.72
CA VAL A 75 -13.35 -3.02 16.56
C VAL A 75 -13.00 -2.32 17.88
N GLN A 76 -13.61 -2.73 19.01
CA GLN A 76 -13.29 -2.19 20.32
C GLN A 76 -11.86 -2.50 20.75
N ARG A 77 -11.38 -3.73 20.49
CA ARG A 77 -9.99 -4.15 20.75
C ARG A 77 -9.00 -3.27 19.98
N LEU A 78 -9.25 -3.07 18.69
CA LEU A 78 -8.41 -2.26 17.80
C LEU A 78 -8.42 -0.78 18.23
N LEU A 79 -9.56 -0.21 18.63
CA LEU A 79 -9.65 1.17 19.11
C LEU A 79 -8.90 1.42 20.43
N ARG A 80 -8.64 0.38 21.22
CA ARG A 80 -7.86 0.46 22.46
C ARG A 80 -6.36 0.19 22.24
N ASN A 81 -5.96 -0.25 21.05
CA ASN A 81 -4.58 -0.59 20.75
C ASN A 81 -3.80 0.66 20.31
N ASP A 82 -2.91 1.16 21.16
CA ASP A 82 -2.04 2.32 20.89
C ASP A 82 -0.91 2.03 19.89
N GLY A 83 -0.64 0.77 19.62
CA GLY A 83 0.31 0.33 18.60
C GLY A 83 -0.13 0.63 17.17
N ILE A 84 -1.42 0.92 16.93
CA ILE A 84 -1.96 1.26 15.61
C ILE A 84 -2.59 2.67 15.61
N VAL A 85 -2.98 3.15 14.43
CA VAL A 85 -3.77 4.39 14.30
C VAL A 85 -5.21 4.11 14.77
N ARG A 86 -5.57 4.66 15.93
CA ARG A 86 -6.89 4.46 16.57
C ARG A 86 -7.97 5.32 15.92
N ASN A 87 -8.27 5.04 14.66
CA ASN A 87 -9.31 5.73 13.91
C ASN A 87 -10.42 4.75 13.53
N ARG A 88 -11.64 4.99 13.98
CA ARG A 88 -12.81 4.12 13.74
C ARG A 88 -13.09 3.91 12.26
N LEU A 89 -12.97 4.97 11.44
CA LEU A 89 -13.25 4.88 10.00
C LEU A 89 -12.20 4.02 9.29
N LYS A 90 -10.92 4.16 9.64
CA LYS A 90 -9.83 3.36 9.06
C LYS A 90 -9.94 1.88 9.47
N ILE A 91 -10.33 1.60 10.73
CA ILE A 91 -10.57 0.23 11.20
C ILE A 91 -11.78 -0.39 10.47
N ALA A 92 -12.89 0.33 10.36
CA ALA A 92 -14.05 -0.14 9.62
C ALA A 92 -13.75 -0.35 8.13
N ALA A 93 -12.94 0.54 7.54
CA ALA A 93 -12.47 0.41 6.17
C ALA A 93 -11.65 -0.86 5.95
N ALA A 94 -10.75 -1.23 6.87
CA ALA A 94 -9.97 -2.46 6.78
C ALA A 94 -10.86 -3.70 6.72
N ILE A 95 -11.95 -3.74 7.49
CA ILE A 95 -12.93 -4.84 7.48
C ILE A 95 -13.69 -4.88 6.14
N THR A 96 -14.13 -3.72 5.64
CA THR A 96 -14.81 -3.61 4.35
C THR A 96 -13.88 -4.04 3.22
N ASN A 97 -12.64 -3.56 3.22
CA ASN A 97 -11.63 -3.87 2.22
C ASN A 97 -11.27 -5.36 2.24
N ALA A 98 -11.26 -6.01 3.40
CA ALA A 98 -11.04 -7.46 3.48
C ALA A 98 -12.15 -8.26 2.78
N LYS A 99 -13.40 -7.86 2.93
CA LYS A 99 -14.53 -8.50 2.23
C LYS A 99 -14.43 -8.32 0.72
N ASN A 100 -14.11 -7.10 0.27
CA ASN A 100 -13.99 -6.79 -1.15
C ASN A 100 -12.75 -7.46 -1.77
N PHE A 101 -11.64 -7.55 -1.02
CA PHE A 101 -10.47 -8.33 -1.41
C PHE A 101 -10.82 -9.80 -1.71
N LEU A 102 -11.61 -10.44 -0.84
CA LEU A 102 -12.04 -11.83 -1.06
C LEU A 102 -12.96 -11.96 -2.28
N ALA A 103 -13.82 -10.97 -2.53
CA ALA A 103 -14.67 -10.95 -3.72
C ALA A 103 -13.82 -10.80 -5.01
N VAL A 104 -12.84 -9.91 -5.02
CA VAL A 104 -11.90 -9.73 -6.14
C VAL A 104 -11.10 -11.00 -6.40
N LYS A 105 -10.57 -11.64 -5.35
CA LYS A 105 -9.86 -12.93 -5.50
C LYS A 105 -10.72 -13.99 -6.15
N LYS A 106 -11.99 -14.06 -5.78
CA LYS A 106 -12.93 -15.02 -6.36
C LYS A 106 -13.20 -14.73 -7.84
N GLU A 107 -13.26 -13.46 -8.23
CA GLU A 107 -13.56 -13.02 -9.60
C GLU A 107 -12.36 -13.17 -10.53
N PHE A 108 -11.17 -12.77 -10.09
CA PHE A 108 -9.95 -12.67 -10.91
C PHE A 108 -8.94 -13.79 -10.66
N GLY A 109 -9.21 -14.72 -9.73
CA GLY A 109 -8.28 -15.78 -9.34
C GLY A 109 -7.27 -15.35 -8.28
N SER A 110 -6.74 -14.11 -8.33
CA SER A 110 -5.89 -13.52 -7.30
C SER A 110 -6.08 -12.01 -7.22
N PHE A 111 -5.69 -11.42 -6.10
CA PHE A 111 -5.64 -9.99 -5.94
C PHE A 111 -4.47 -9.39 -6.73
N ASP A 112 -3.38 -10.14 -6.84
CA ASP A 112 -2.22 -9.85 -7.66
C ASP A 112 -2.60 -9.65 -9.14
N ALA A 113 -3.23 -10.65 -9.78
CA ALA A 113 -3.64 -10.56 -11.17
C ALA A 113 -4.55 -9.34 -11.44
N TYR A 114 -5.48 -9.07 -10.52
CA TYR A 114 -6.36 -7.91 -10.61
C TYR A 114 -5.59 -6.59 -10.54
N LEU A 115 -4.73 -6.40 -9.54
CA LEU A 115 -4.01 -5.13 -9.35
C LEU A 115 -2.98 -4.89 -10.46
N TRP A 116 -2.20 -5.90 -10.82
CA TRP A 116 -1.17 -5.76 -11.84
C TRP A 116 -1.75 -5.51 -13.25
N SER A 117 -3.02 -5.83 -13.49
CA SER A 117 -3.68 -5.51 -14.76
C SER A 117 -3.71 -4.00 -15.06
N PHE A 118 -3.73 -3.14 -14.03
CA PHE A 118 -3.73 -1.67 -14.21
C PHE A 118 -2.42 -1.12 -14.78
N VAL A 119 -1.33 -1.88 -14.72
CA VAL A 119 -0.01 -1.52 -15.27
C VAL A 119 0.44 -2.49 -16.38
N GLY A 120 -0.49 -3.26 -16.94
CA GLY A 120 -0.18 -4.20 -18.04
C GLY A 120 0.65 -5.41 -17.61
N GLY A 121 0.69 -5.74 -16.33
CA GLY A 121 1.37 -6.91 -15.77
C GLY A 121 2.87 -6.73 -15.52
N ALA A 122 3.43 -5.55 -15.75
CA ALA A 122 4.86 -5.26 -15.55
C ALA A 122 5.06 -3.87 -14.93
N PRO A 123 6.18 -3.64 -14.19
CA PRO A 123 6.48 -2.33 -13.60
C PRO A 123 6.61 -1.23 -14.65
N ILE A 124 5.97 -0.09 -14.42
CA ILE A 124 6.19 1.12 -15.22
C ILE A 124 7.53 1.73 -14.79
N GLN A 125 8.47 1.87 -15.74
CA GLN A 125 9.80 2.43 -15.49
C GLN A 125 9.79 3.94 -15.73
N ASN A 126 9.63 4.72 -14.66
CA ASN A 126 9.74 6.18 -14.70
C ASN A 126 11.20 6.65 -14.64
N ARG A 127 11.47 7.88 -15.08
CA ARG A 127 12.84 8.43 -15.13
C ARG A 127 12.88 9.82 -14.51
N TRP A 128 12.39 9.95 -13.31
CA TRP A 128 12.39 11.21 -12.56
C TRP A 128 13.81 11.60 -12.15
N ARG A 129 14.18 12.84 -12.37
CA ARG A 129 15.48 13.35 -11.91
C ARG A 129 15.44 13.92 -10.49
N MET A 130 14.27 14.40 -10.06
CA MET A 130 14.03 14.97 -8.74
C MET A 130 12.67 14.52 -8.22
N LEU A 131 12.49 14.43 -6.91
CA LEU A 131 11.21 14.07 -6.28
C LEU A 131 10.09 15.06 -6.62
N THR A 132 10.41 16.32 -6.84
CA THR A 132 9.44 17.35 -7.26
C THR A 132 8.80 17.08 -8.62
N ASN A 133 9.40 16.20 -9.44
CA ASN A 133 8.85 15.78 -10.72
C ASN A 133 7.89 14.59 -10.60
N VAL A 134 7.93 13.87 -9.48
CA VAL A 134 7.02 12.73 -9.24
C VAL A 134 5.60 13.25 -9.06
N PRO A 135 4.64 12.80 -9.87
CA PRO A 135 3.26 13.27 -9.76
C PRO A 135 2.59 12.73 -8.51
N ALA A 136 1.55 13.40 -8.02
CA ALA A 136 0.75 12.89 -6.91
C ALA A 136 -0.20 11.75 -7.34
N ARG A 137 -0.45 11.58 -8.63
CA ARG A 137 -1.31 10.56 -9.24
C ARG A 137 -1.03 10.45 -10.74
N THR A 138 -1.43 9.34 -11.33
CA THR A 138 -1.33 9.07 -12.78
C THR A 138 -2.64 8.53 -13.33
N VAL A 139 -2.72 8.33 -14.64
CA VAL A 139 -3.92 7.74 -15.27
C VAL A 139 -4.18 6.32 -14.78
N GLU A 140 -3.13 5.55 -14.50
CA GLU A 140 -3.21 4.19 -13.95
C GLU A 140 -3.75 4.21 -12.52
N SER A 141 -3.24 5.10 -11.66
CA SER A 141 -3.74 5.24 -10.29
C SER A 141 -5.18 5.78 -10.25
N ASP A 142 -5.56 6.64 -11.19
CA ASP A 142 -6.94 7.11 -11.35
C ASP A 142 -7.86 5.95 -11.76
N ALA A 143 -7.43 5.09 -12.68
CA ALA A 143 -8.18 3.91 -13.11
C ALA A 143 -8.33 2.90 -11.97
N MET A 144 -7.24 2.57 -11.28
CA MET A 144 -7.23 1.68 -10.12
C MET A 144 -8.16 2.21 -9.01
N SER A 145 -8.04 3.49 -8.67
CA SER A 145 -8.89 4.14 -7.65
C SER A 145 -10.36 4.05 -8.01
N ARG A 146 -10.72 4.36 -9.26
CA ARG A 146 -12.12 4.33 -9.72
C ARG A 146 -12.72 2.94 -9.63
N ASP A 147 -11.99 1.91 -10.06
CA ASP A 147 -12.46 0.53 -10.02
C ASP A 147 -12.56 0.02 -8.57
N LEU A 148 -11.53 0.24 -7.73
CA LEU A 148 -11.58 -0.13 -6.32
C LEU A 148 -12.73 0.55 -5.57
N LEU A 149 -12.96 1.85 -5.80
CA LEU A 149 -14.10 2.57 -5.21
C LEU A 149 -15.44 1.99 -5.69
N GLY A 150 -15.56 1.70 -6.98
CA GLY A 150 -16.74 1.05 -7.57
C GLY A 150 -17.03 -0.32 -6.96
N ARG A 151 -16.00 -1.05 -6.57
CA ARG A 151 -16.10 -2.33 -5.84
C ARG A 151 -16.34 -2.17 -4.34
N GLY A 152 -16.44 -0.93 -3.85
CA GLY A 152 -16.75 -0.63 -2.45
C GLY A 152 -15.55 -0.56 -1.52
N PHE A 153 -14.32 -0.62 -2.01
CA PHE A 153 -13.13 -0.36 -1.18
C PHE A 153 -13.15 1.07 -0.62
N LYS A 154 -12.50 1.25 0.51
CA LYS A 154 -12.42 2.52 1.24
C LYS A 154 -10.96 2.95 1.42
N PHE A 155 -10.73 4.27 1.49
CA PHE A 155 -9.39 4.86 1.58
C PHE A 155 -8.47 4.44 0.42
N VAL A 156 -9.03 4.44 -0.78
CA VAL A 156 -8.36 4.08 -2.04
C VAL A 156 -8.50 5.20 -3.08
N GLY A 157 -8.39 6.46 -2.65
CA GLY A 157 -8.32 7.60 -3.55
C GLY A 157 -7.07 7.55 -4.44
N SER A 158 -7.07 8.25 -5.57
CA SER A 158 -6.02 8.14 -6.59
C SER A 158 -4.61 8.39 -6.08
N THR A 159 -4.42 9.36 -5.17
CA THR A 159 -3.11 9.61 -4.53
C THR A 159 -2.67 8.45 -3.64
N ILE A 160 -3.61 7.83 -2.91
CA ILE A 160 -3.32 6.63 -2.08
C ILE A 160 -3.01 5.44 -2.98
N CYS A 161 -3.74 5.26 -4.08
CA CYS A 161 -3.44 4.22 -5.07
C CYS A 161 -2.07 4.42 -5.70
N TYR A 162 -1.67 5.67 -6.00
CA TYR A 162 -0.33 5.91 -6.53
C TYR A 162 0.77 5.60 -5.53
N ALA A 163 0.61 6.01 -4.26
CA ALA A 163 1.54 5.62 -3.19
C ALA A 163 1.63 4.09 -3.03
N PHE A 164 0.48 3.40 -3.12
CA PHE A 164 0.44 1.94 -3.13
C PHE A 164 1.20 1.35 -4.33
N MET A 165 1.04 1.90 -5.54
CA MET A 165 1.78 1.45 -6.73
C MET A 165 3.29 1.64 -6.57
N GLN A 166 3.73 2.75 -5.98
CA GLN A 166 5.13 2.99 -5.63
C GLN A 166 5.64 1.99 -4.60
N ALA A 167 4.88 1.76 -3.52
CA ALA A 167 5.27 0.86 -2.44
C ALA A 167 5.41 -0.60 -2.89
N THR A 168 4.57 -1.02 -3.85
CA THR A 168 4.49 -2.41 -4.34
C THR A 168 5.23 -2.66 -5.65
N GLY A 169 6.00 -1.68 -6.12
CA GLY A 169 6.83 -1.80 -7.32
C GLY A 169 6.07 -1.87 -8.64
N MET A 170 4.78 -1.50 -8.65
CA MET A 170 4.03 -1.33 -9.90
C MET A 170 4.57 -0.17 -10.73
N VAL A 171 5.22 0.79 -10.09
CA VAL A 171 5.98 1.86 -10.72
C VAL A 171 7.36 1.94 -10.06
N ASN A 172 8.41 2.12 -10.86
CA ASN A 172 9.73 2.45 -10.36
C ASN A 172 9.87 3.98 -10.31
N ASP A 173 9.68 4.54 -9.12
CA ASP A 173 9.75 5.99 -8.88
C ASP A 173 11.00 6.41 -8.08
N HIS A 174 11.98 5.50 -7.94
CA HIS A 174 13.29 5.94 -7.52
C HIS A 174 13.81 6.98 -8.51
N VAL A 175 14.36 8.09 -8.00
CA VAL A 175 14.96 9.09 -8.90
C VAL A 175 16.19 8.51 -9.59
N VAL A 176 16.41 8.88 -10.86
CA VAL A 176 17.52 8.33 -11.66
C VAL A 176 18.89 8.37 -10.97
N PRO A 177 19.25 9.41 -10.15
CA PRO A 177 20.51 9.39 -9.41
C PRO A 177 20.57 8.39 -8.24
N CYS A 178 19.45 7.82 -7.83
CA CYS A 178 19.40 6.80 -6.78
C CYS A 178 19.81 5.43 -7.36
N PRO A 179 20.78 4.70 -6.76
CA PRO A 179 21.18 3.39 -7.24
C PRO A 179 20.05 2.39 -7.39
N ARG A 180 19.05 2.46 -6.50
CA ARG A 180 17.87 1.58 -6.55
C ARG A 180 17.09 1.73 -7.86
N HIS A 181 17.14 2.90 -8.53
CA HIS A 181 16.50 3.07 -9.82
C HIS A 181 17.06 2.07 -10.86
N ALA A 182 18.37 1.99 -11.00
CA ALA A 182 19.03 1.10 -11.96
C ALA A 182 18.83 -0.39 -11.57
N GLU A 183 18.91 -0.70 -10.28
CA GLU A 183 18.73 -2.08 -9.76
C GLU A 183 17.32 -2.64 -10.05
N LEU A 184 16.30 -1.79 -10.09
CA LEU A 184 14.90 -2.18 -10.33
C LEU A 184 14.45 -1.94 -11.78
N SER A 185 15.37 -1.53 -12.66
CA SER A 185 15.08 -1.28 -14.09
C SER A 185 15.40 -2.46 -15.00
N GLY A 186 15.83 -3.60 -14.43
CA GLY A 186 16.23 -4.82 -15.15
C GLY A 186 15.10 -5.66 -15.64
#